data_0067efee2581d642ece4464c95b39582
#
_entry.id   0067efee2581d642ece4464c95b39582
#
_cell.length_a   1.000
_cell.length_b   1.000
_cell.length_c   1.000
_cell.angle_alpha   90.00
_cell.angle_beta   90.00
_cell.angle_gamma   90.00
#
_symmetry.space_group_name_H-M   'P 1'
#
loop_
_entity.id
_entity.type
_entity.pdbx_description
1 polymer ?
#
loop_
_entity_poly.entity_id
_entity_poly.type
_entity_poly.pdbx_seq_one_letter_code
_entity_poly.pdbx_strand_id
1 'polypeptide(L)'
;MQQKRMQKNSKGITLIALVITIIVLLILAGVTIATLTGDNGILTQAGNAKEQTEKADIIERAKIEIVGVQSENNGELPKEDLDRILKSYDKDGTIRIDDEGNRYIVISKNYKILASDIWSKETPVIVAKKVLKTDSTATEAKDKSPYVLYNNILCRVLYNDDTHGIQIISADNVGNVTLGNGDTLVGNADFEYDGSVTINDNFKLAATSYNKAVTTLNNKAKTYKNSTALDARCLGSDPVPTNGVFAEDVAGYWSRSYEYLKKYGWNDKFKTSDTKYKEDVAKLNSLGLNISTDSWLASRYVSSYSSYTCFDVRSVSSSGDTNDEYLCYVDPDGSVSSYSPSNAFRPVFLLPSGVIISGGDGSSENPYVIE
;
A
#
# COMPACT_ATOMS: atom_id res chain seq x y z
N MET A 1 -78.08 -31.02 66.38
CA MET A 1 -77.63 -30.79 64.97
C MET A 1 -76.15 -30.36 64.98
N GLN A 2 -75.26 -31.27 64.65
CA GLN A 2 -73.77 -30.95 64.56
C GLN A 2 -73.45 -30.70 63.06
N GLN A 3 -73.06 -29.46 62.74
CA GLN A 3 -72.50 -29.17 61.41
C GLN A 3 -71.09 -29.64 61.31
N LYS A 4 -70.78 -30.61 60.47
CA LYS A 4 -69.48 -31.08 60.08
C LYS A 4 -68.86 -30.05 59.15
N ARG A 5 -67.83 -29.29 59.61
CA ARG A 5 -66.99 -28.45 58.74
C ARG A 5 -66.06 -29.31 57.92
N MET A 6 -66.24 -29.28 56.58
CA MET A 6 -65.24 -29.83 55.67
C MET A 6 -63.98 -28.97 55.66
N GLN A 7 -62.90 -29.49 56.17
CA GLN A 7 -61.58 -28.90 55.95
C GLN A 7 -61.14 -29.16 54.53
N LYS A 8 -61.00 -28.09 53.77
CA LYS A 8 -60.42 -28.09 52.45
C LYS A 8 -58.89 -28.19 52.66
N ASN A 9 -58.30 -29.38 52.43
CA ASN A 9 -56.84 -29.52 52.38
C ASN A 9 -56.30 -28.88 51.10
N SER A 10 -55.82 -27.64 51.23
CA SER A 10 -54.98 -27.06 50.18
C SER A 10 -53.57 -27.66 50.34
N LYS A 11 -53.27 -28.68 49.52
CA LYS A 11 -51.91 -29.18 49.39
C LYS A 11 -51.09 -28.10 48.69
N GLY A 12 -50.34 -27.28 49.45
CA GLY A 12 -49.35 -26.37 48.88
C GLY A 12 -48.33 -27.15 48.09
N ILE A 13 -47.94 -26.63 46.95
CA ILE A 13 -46.82 -27.14 46.14
C ILE A 13 -45.60 -27.07 47.08
N THR A 14 -44.95 -28.22 47.32
CA THR A 14 -43.72 -28.27 48.18
C THR A 14 -42.62 -27.43 47.44
N LEU A 15 -41.76 -26.77 48.22
CA LEU A 15 -40.66 -25.97 47.71
C LEU A 15 -39.79 -26.76 46.66
N ILE A 16 -39.64 -28.08 46.94
CA ILE A 16 -38.90 -28.98 46.03
C ILE A 16 -39.65 -29.18 44.70
N ALA A 17 -40.96 -29.32 44.70
CA ALA A 17 -41.72 -29.43 43.47
C ALA A 17 -41.66 -28.13 42.63
N LEU A 18 -41.67 -26.97 43.28
CA LEU A 18 -41.49 -25.68 42.63
C LEU A 18 -40.11 -25.55 41.99
N VAL A 19 -39.04 -25.91 42.71
CA VAL A 19 -37.66 -25.86 42.19
C VAL A 19 -37.50 -26.79 40.98
N ILE A 20 -37.99 -28.03 41.08
CA ILE A 20 -37.96 -28.99 39.96
C ILE A 20 -38.71 -28.47 38.76
N THR A 21 -39.85 -27.87 38.94
CA THR A 21 -40.64 -27.27 37.83
C THR A 21 -39.88 -26.12 37.15
N ILE A 22 -39.19 -25.25 37.93
CA ILE A 22 -38.41 -24.18 37.39
C ILE A 22 -37.21 -24.74 36.58
N ILE A 23 -36.51 -25.75 37.10
CA ILE A 23 -35.37 -26.38 36.40
C ILE A 23 -35.84 -27.03 35.09
N VAL A 24 -36.93 -27.74 35.12
CA VAL A 24 -37.47 -28.38 33.91
C VAL A 24 -37.92 -27.33 32.87
N LEU A 25 -38.54 -26.23 33.29
CA LEU A 25 -38.90 -25.13 32.41
C LEU A 25 -37.65 -24.44 31.80
N LEU A 26 -36.58 -24.25 32.59
CA LEU A 26 -35.33 -23.68 32.07
C LEU A 26 -34.65 -24.60 31.08
N ILE A 27 -34.63 -25.90 31.33
CA ILE A 27 -34.09 -26.90 30.38
C ILE A 27 -34.89 -26.90 29.08
N LEU A 28 -36.24 -26.94 29.18
CA LEU A 28 -37.12 -26.92 28.02
C LEU A 28 -36.96 -25.62 27.23
N ALA A 29 -36.91 -24.46 27.90
CA ALA A 29 -36.67 -23.18 27.27
C ALA A 29 -35.28 -23.15 26.56
N GLY A 30 -34.24 -23.67 27.23
CA GLY A 30 -32.88 -23.76 26.66
C GLY A 30 -32.81 -24.64 25.41
N VAL A 31 -33.44 -25.81 25.45
CA VAL A 31 -33.53 -26.73 24.28
C VAL A 31 -34.34 -26.06 23.16
N THR A 32 -35.46 -25.41 23.46
CA THR A 32 -36.28 -24.76 22.47
C THR A 32 -35.53 -23.61 21.79
N ILE A 33 -34.81 -22.78 22.55
CA ILE A 33 -34.00 -21.70 22.00
C ILE A 33 -32.89 -22.29 21.13
N ALA A 34 -32.18 -23.31 21.58
CA ALA A 34 -31.10 -23.94 20.82
C ALA A 34 -31.59 -24.55 19.48
N THR A 35 -32.78 -25.18 19.46
CA THR A 35 -33.37 -25.72 18.23
C THR A 35 -33.87 -24.64 17.28
N LEU A 36 -34.20 -23.45 17.76
CA LEU A 36 -34.66 -22.32 16.93
C LEU A 36 -33.48 -21.47 16.40
N THR A 37 -32.43 -21.24 17.21
CA THR A 37 -31.39 -20.23 16.94
C THR A 37 -29.96 -20.78 16.84
N GLY A 38 -29.74 -22.09 17.14
CA GLY A 38 -28.42 -22.74 16.98
C GLY A 38 -28.00 -22.83 15.50
N ASP A 39 -26.73 -23.23 15.26
CA ASP A 39 -26.17 -23.37 13.90
C ASP A 39 -27.01 -24.27 12.98
N ASN A 40 -27.68 -25.29 13.56
CA ASN A 40 -28.67 -26.15 12.90
C ASN A 40 -30.13 -25.75 13.21
N GLY A 41 -30.35 -24.57 13.75
CA GLY A 41 -31.69 -24.10 14.13
C GLY A 41 -32.58 -23.81 12.94
N ILE A 42 -33.89 -23.93 13.13
CA ILE A 42 -34.90 -23.69 12.07
C ILE A 42 -34.76 -22.31 11.46
N LEU A 43 -34.47 -21.28 12.27
CA LEU A 43 -34.27 -19.90 11.78
C LEU A 43 -33.02 -19.75 10.92
N THR A 44 -31.93 -20.44 11.31
CA THR A 44 -30.68 -20.46 10.52
C THR A 44 -30.90 -21.20 9.21
N GLN A 45 -31.57 -22.36 9.23
CA GLN A 45 -31.91 -23.10 8.01
C GLN A 45 -32.85 -22.32 7.09
N ALA A 46 -33.85 -21.65 7.65
CA ALA A 46 -34.73 -20.78 6.87
C ALA A 46 -33.99 -19.58 6.24
N GLY A 47 -33.01 -19.01 6.97
CA GLY A 47 -32.10 -17.99 6.48
C GLY A 47 -31.27 -18.48 5.30
N ASN A 48 -30.62 -19.64 5.46
CA ASN A 48 -29.82 -20.27 4.43
C ASN A 48 -30.64 -20.67 3.19
N ALA A 49 -31.85 -21.22 3.39
CA ALA A 49 -32.74 -21.55 2.29
C ALA A 49 -33.18 -20.31 1.51
N LYS A 50 -33.44 -19.20 2.21
CA LYS A 50 -33.74 -17.92 1.57
C LYS A 50 -32.54 -17.40 0.76
N GLU A 51 -31.34 -17.46 1.31
CA GLU A 51 -30.11 -17.09 0.60
C GLU A 51 -29.92 -17.91 -0.69
N GLN A 52 -30.05 -19.24 -0.58
CA GLN A 52 -29.93 -20.13 -1.73
C GLN A 52 -30.97 -19.85 -2.79
N THR A 53 -32.21 -19.57 -2.39
CA THR A 53 -33.30 -19.24 -3.32
C THR A 53 -33.00 -17.91 -4.04
N GLU A 54 -32.54 -16.88 -3.31
CA GLU A 54 -32.20 -15.58 -3.87
C GLU A 54 -31.02 -15.67 -4.84
N LYS A 55 -29.99 -16.44 -4.49
CA LYS A 55 -28.84 -16.72 -5.37
C LYS A 55 -29.29 -17.46 -6.64
N ALA A 56 -30.08 -18.50 -6.51
CA ALA A 56 -30.57 -19.30 -7.63
C ALA A 56 -31.40 -18.46 -8.61
N ASP A 57 -32.29 -17.62 -8.11
CA ASP A 57 -33.11 -16.72 -8.93
C ASP A 57 -32.25 -15.72 -9.71
N ILE A 58 -31.22 -15.12 -9.09
CA ILE A 58 -30.30 -14.22 -9.77
C ILE A 58 -29.45 -14.96 -10.83
N ILE A 59 -28.93 -16.13 -10.48
CA ILE A 59 -28.15 -16.94 -11.43
C ILE A 59 -29.00 -17.31 -12.65
N GLU A 60 -30.25 -17.70 -12.45
CA GLU A 60 -31.16 -18.05 -13.55
C GLU A 60 -31.45 -16.86 -14.45
N ARG A 61 -31.78 -15.69 -13.88
CA ARG A 61 -32.03 -14.48 -14.66
C ARG A 61 -30.78 -14.04 -15.43
N ALA A 62 -29.62 -14.03 -14.78
CA ALA A 62 -28.36 -13.69 -15.45
C ALA A 62 -28.06 -14.65 -16.62
N LYS A 63 -28.30 -15.96 -16.46
CA LYS A 63 -28.17 -16.94 -17.53
C LYS A 63 -29.12 -16.68 -18.70
N ILE A 64 -30.34 -16.26 -18.43
CA ILE A 64 -31.32 -15.87 -19.48
C ILE A 64 -30.82 -14.66 -20.26
N GLU A 65 -30.28 -13.64 -19.58
CA GLU A 65 -29.70 -12.46 -20.25
C GLU A 65 -28.49 -12.84 -21.11
N ILE A 66 -27.60 -13.73 -20.60
CA ILE A 66 -26.46 -14.25 -21.36
C ILE A 66 -26.93 -14.95 -22.64
N VAL A 67 -27.96 -15.79 -22.57
CA VAL A 67 -28.52 -16.46 -23.75
C VAL A 67 -29.07 -15.44 -24.75
N GLY A 68 -29.70 -14.38 -24.27
CA GLY A 68 -30.12 -13.26 -25.11
C GLY A 68 -28.95 -12.62 -25.88
N VAL A 69 -27.89 -12.24 -25.17
CA VAL A 69 -26.68 -11.67 -25.79
C VAL A 69 -26.03 -12.63 -26.77
N GLN A 70 -25.91 -13.91 -26.42
CA GLN A 70 -25.35 -14.92 -27.32
C GLN A 70 -26.19 -15.11 -28.60
N SER A 71 -27.51 -15.02 -28.48
CA SER A 71 -28.40 -15.10 -29.65
C SER A 71 -28.19 -13.95 -30.63
N GLU A 72 -27.85 -12.77 -30.13
CA GLU A 72 -27.55 -11.58 -30.92
C GLU A 72 -26.12 -11.59 -31.49
N ASN A 73 -25.19 -12.30 -30.84
CA ASN A 73 -23.75 -12.34 -31.19
C ASN A 73 -23.27 -13.70 -31.74
N ASN A 74 -24.10 -14.40 -32.48
CA ASN A 74 -23.74 -15.68 -33.11
C ASN A 74 -23.22 -16.76 -32.12
N GLY A 75 -23.71 -16.74 -30.89
CA GLY A 75 -23.31 -17.70 -29.83
C GLY A 75 -22.13 -17.26 -28.98
N GLU A 76 -21.52 -16.12 -29.26
CA GLU A 76 -20.43 -15.55 -28.46
C GLU A 76 -20.96 -14.67 -27.32
N LEU A 77 -20.21 -14.62 -26.23
CA LEU A 77 -20.46 -13.71 -25.09
C LEU A 77 -19.25 -12.78 -24.94
N PRO A 78 -19.34 -11.53 -25.41
CA PRO A 78 -18.28 -10.54 -25.18
C PRO A 78 -18.06 -10.29 -23.67
N LYS A 79 -16.81 -10.06 -23.27
CA LYS A 79 -16.45 -9.81 -21.86
C LYS A 79 -17.19 -8.60 -21.30
N GLU A 80 -17.34 -7.54 -22.09
CA GLU A 80 -18.03 -6.32 -21.71
C GLU A 80 -19.51 -6.57 -21.38
N ASP A 81 -20.16 -7.45 -22.14
CA ASP A 81 -21.55 -7.82 -21.90
C ASP A 81 -21.71 -8.68 -20.65
N LEU A 82 -20.80 -9.65 -20.44
CA LEU A 82 -20.77 -10.41 -19.18
C LEU A 82 -20.56 -9.48 -17.99
N ASP A 83 -19.61 -8.56 -18.11
CA ASP A 83 -19.32 -7.58 -17.04
C ASP A 83 -20.52 -6.67 -16.77
N ARG A 84 -21.22 -6.23 -17.79
CA ARG A 84 -22.45 -5.44 -17.67
C ARG A 84 -23.55 -6.23 -16.94
N ILE A 85 -23.74 -7.50 -17.31
CA ILE A 85 -24.72 -8.38 -16.66
C ILE A 85 -24.36 -8.59 -15.19
N LEU A 86 -23.10 -8.95 -14.88
CA LEU A 86 -22.67 -9.14 -13.51
C LEU A 86 -22.86 -7.88 -12.65
N LYS A 87 -22.46 -6.72 -13.16
CA LYS A 87 -22.63 -5.43 -12.47
C LYS A 87 -24.09 -5.07 -12.21
N SER A 88 -25.02 -5.45 -13.11
CA SER A 88 -26.44 -5.14 -12.93
C SER A 88 -27.07 -5.86 -11.74
N TYR A 89 -26.52 -7.01 -11.34
CA TYR A 89 -26.97 -7.79 -10.19
C TYR A 89 -26.18 -7.54 -8.92
N ASP A 90 -25.03 -6.86 -8.99
CA ASP A 90 -24.24 -6.49 -7.80
C ASP A 90 -24.89 -5.32 -7.07
N LYS A 91 -24.95 -5.37 -5.74
CA LYS A 91 -25.57 -4.32 -4.91
C LYS A 91 -24.93 -2.93 -5.09
N ASP A 92 -23.65 -2.88 -5.46
CA ASP A 92 -22.86 -1.65 -5.63
C ASP A 92 -22.43 -1.44 -7.10
N GLY A 93 -22.87 -2.30 -8.03
CA GLY A 93 -22.47 -2.29 -9.43
C GLY A 93 -20.99 -2.66 -9.66
N THR A 94 -20.40 -3.45 -8.79
CA THR A 94 -18.94 -3.74 -8.78
C THR A 94 -18.67 -5.23 -8.85
N ILE A 95 -17.79 -5.66 -9.78
CA ILE A 95 -17.25 -7.01 -9.79
C ILE A 95 -15.99 -7.04 -8.92
N ARG A 96 -15.90 -8.02 -8.02
CA ARG A 96 -14.78 -8.23 -7.12
C ARG A 96 -14.03 -9.50 -7.50
N ILE A 97 -12.77 -9.60 -7.07
CA ILE A 97 -11.91 -10.76 -7.30
C ILE A 97 -11.45 -11.28 -5.94
N ASP A 98 -11.56 -12.60 -5.73
CA ASP A 98 -11.05 -13.22 -4.51
C ASP A 98 -9.57 -13.63 -4.65
N ASP A 99 -9.00 -14.15 -3.55
CA ASP A 99 -7.60 -14.57 -3.53
C ASP A 99 -7.29 -15.73 -4.49
N GLU A 100 -8.28 -16.50 -4.90
CA GLU A 100 -8.16 -17.57 -5.90
C GLU A 100 -8.25 -17.06 -7.34
N GLY A 101 -8.56 -15.77 -7.55
CA GLY A 101 -8.75 -15.16 -8.86
C GLY A 101 -10.16 -15.33 -9.41
N ASN A 102 -11.10 -15.85 -8.61
CA ASN A 102 -12.49 -15.98 -9.04
C ASN A 102 -13.16 -14.61 -8.98
N ARG A 103 -13.79 -14.22 -10.09
CA ARG A 103 -14.63 -13.03 -10.12
C ARG A 103 -15.97 -13.32 -9.43
N TYR A 104 -16.47 -12.37 -8.68
CA TYR A 104 -17.73 -12.51 -7.99
C TYR A 104 -18.46 -11.17 -7.83
N ILE A 105 -19.77 -11.28 -7.61
CA ILE A 105 -20.65 -10.18 -7.24
C ILE A 105 -21.17 -10.38 -5.82
N VAL A 106 -21.60 -9.31 -5.18
CA VAL A 106 -22.24 -9.31 -3.87
C VAL A 106 -23.65 -8.81 -4.02
N ILE A 107 -24.60 -9.66 -3.72
CA ILE A 107 -26.04 -9.34 -3.73
C ILE A 107 -26.52 -8.89 -2.36
N SER A 108 -27.83 -8.79 -2.15
CA SER A 108 -28.44 -8.37 -0.89
C SER A 108 -27.82 -9.12 0.31
N LYS A 109 -27.77 -8.47 1.48
CA LYS A 109 -27.20 -9.01 2.72
C LYS A 109 -25.78 -9.58 2.61
N ASN A 110 -25.01 -9.09 1.65
CA ASN A 110 -23.63 -9.51 1.38
C ASN A 110 -23.46 -10.97 0.92
N TYR A 111 -24.47 -11.56 0.29
CA TYR A 111 -24.35 -12.88 -0.30
C TYR A 111 -23.47 -12.86 -1.55
N LYS A 112 -22.44 -13.71 -1.59
CA LYS A 112 -21.50 -13.84 -2.72
C LYS A 112 -22.06 -14.81 -3.77
N ILE A 113 -21.98 -14.42 -5.05
CA ILE A 113 -22.21 -15.28 -6.22
C ILE A 113 -20.94 -15.23 -7.09
N LEU A 114 -20.37 -16.39 -7.42
CA LEU A 114 -19.22 -16.45 -8.33
C LEU A 114 -19.68 -16.21 -9.78
N ALA A 115 -18.86 -15.55 -10.57
CA ALA A 115 -19.13 -15.39 -12.00
C ALA A 115 -19.19 -16.74 -12.73
N SER A 116 -18.40 -17.74 -12.28
CA SER A 116 -18.43 -19.11 -12.77
C SER A 116 -19.76 -19.86 -12.51
N ASP A 117 -20.53 -19.47 -11.48
CA ASP A 117 -21.86 -20.03 -11.24
C ASP A 117 -22.87 -19.54 -12.28
N ILE A 118 -22.65 -18.32 -12.81
CA ILE A 118 -23.49 -17.69 -13.83
C ILE A 118 -23.03 -18.14 -15.23
N TRP A 119 -21.73 -18.10 -15.48
CA TRP A 119 -21.15 -18.46 -16.77
C TRP A 119 -20.06 -19.54 -16.60
N SER A 120 -20.36 -20.78 -16.95
CA SER A 120 -19.49 -21.95 -16.74
C SER A 120 -18.16 -21.94 -17.51
N LYS A 121 -17.99 -21.05 -18.49
CA LYS A 121 -16.71 -20.83 -19.21
C LYS A 121 -15.87 -19.73 -18.59
N GLU A 122 -16.35 -19.10 -17.52
CA GLU A 122 -15.55 -18.13 -16.77
C GLU A 122 -14.33 -18.82 -16.17
N THR A 123 -13.16 -18.25 -16.40
CA THR A 123 -11.88 -18.75 -15.85
C THR A 123 -11.36 -17.79 -14.79
N PRO A 124 -10.75 -18.28 -13.71
CA PRO A 124 -10.10 -17.41 -12.76
C PRO A 124 -9.05 -16.52 -13.42
N VAL A 125 -9.01 -15.25 -13.02
CA VAL A 125 -7.96 -14.32 -13.46
C VAL A 125 -6.68 -14.55 -12.66
N ILE A 126 -5.55 -14.19 -13.23
CA ILE A 126 -4.27 -14.29 -12.55
C ILE A 126 -4.14 -13.07 -11.63
N VAL A 127 -4.27 -13.28 -10.31
CA VAL A 127 -4.11 -12.23 -9.31
C VAL A 127 -2.63 -11.95 -9.11
N ALA A 128 -2.22 -10.71 -9.31
CA ALA A 128 -0.83 -10.28 -9.25
C ALA A 128 -0.17 -10.62 -7.90
N LYS A 129 -0.89 -10.50 -6.78
CA LYS A 129 -0.39 -10.85 -5.45
C LYS A 129 0.13 -12.29 -5.35
N LYS A 130 -0.46 -13.24 -6.09
CA LYS A 130 -0.02 -14.65 -6.08
C LYS A 130 1.22 -14.92 -6.95
N VAL A 131 1.39 -14.14 -8.01
CA VAL A 131 2.38 -14.40 -9.06
C VAL A 131 3.62 -13.53 -8.91
N LEU A 132 3.45 -12.25 -8.56
CA LEU A 132 4.56 -11.31 -8.41
C LEU A 132 5.36 -11.57 -7.12
N LYS A 133 5.94 -12.77 -7.00
CA LYS A 133 6.78 -13.17 -5.85
C LYS A 133 8.21 -12.68 -6.04
N THR A 134 8.90 -12.45 -4.93
CA THR A 134 10.35 -12.18 -4.92
C THR A 134 11.07 -13.28 -4.15
N ASP A 135 12.20 -13.75 -4.69
CA ASP A 135 13.05 -14.76 -4.06
C ASP A 135 14.53 -14.38 -4.25
N SER A 136 15.15 -13.84 -3.22
CA SER A 136 16.56 -13.45 -3.26
C SER A 136 17.55 -14.61 -3.44
N THR A 137 17.10 -15.85 -3.23
CA THR A 137 17.91 -17.06 -3.35
C THR A 137 17.85 -17.68 -4.74
N ALA A 138 16.87 -17.28 -5.57
CA ALA A 138 16.73 -17.77 -6.93
C ALA A 138 17.95 -17.40 -7.79
N THR A 139 18.22 -18.20 -8.82
CA THR A 139 19.36 -17.97 -9.74
C THR A 139 18.95 -17.06 -10.90
N GLU A 140 17.77 -17.34 -11.46
CA GLU A 140 17.26 -16.59 -12.60
C GLU A 140 16.70 -15.22 -12.16
N ALA A 141 17.02 -14.19 -12.95
CA ALA A 141 16.60 -12.83 -12.63
C ALA A 141 15.07 -12.68 -12.46
N LYS A 142 14.30 -13.32 -13.36
CA LYS A 142 12.83 -13.31 -13.31
C LYS A 142 12.27 -13.97 -12.04
N ASP A 143 12.94 -14.98 -11.54
CA ASP A 143 12.52 -15.70 -10.33
C ASP A 143 12.91 -14.95 -9.06
N LYS A 144 14.04 -14.22 -9.09
CA LYS A 144 14.41 -13.28 -8.01
C LYS A 144 13.39 -12.16 -7.85
N SER A 145 12.98 -11.59 -8.98
CA SER A 145 12.04 -10.49 -9.05
C SER A 145 11.47 -10.44 -10.47
N PRO A 146 10.21 -10.82 -10.69
CA PRO A 146 9.60 -10.81 -12.02
C PRO A 146 9.61 -9.42 -12.66
N TYR A 147 9.67 -9.43 -14.00
CA TYR A 147 9.48 -8.21 -14.80
C TYR A 147 7.99 -7.93 -14.98
N VAL A 148 7.65 -6.67 -14.92
CA VAL A 148 6.27 -6.15 -15.03
C VAL A 148 6.27 -4.95 -15.97
N LEU A 149 5.45 -4.97 -16.99
CA LEU A 149 5.20 -3.79 -17.82
C LEU A 149 4.07 -2.96 -17.17
N TYR A 150 4.42 -1.76 -16.76
CA TYR A 150 3.49 -0.84 -16.10
C TYR A 150 3.62 0.55 -16.69
N ASN A 151 2.53 1.10 -17.23
CA ASN A 151 2.51 2.43 -17.84
C ASN A 151 3.63 2.65 -18.88
N ASN A 152 3.88 1.64 -19.71
CA ASN A 152 4.97 1.58 -20.72
C ASN A 152 6.38 1.64 -20.10
N ILE A 153 6.53 1.42 -18.82
CA ILE A 153 7.82 1.32 -18.12
C ILE A 153 8.03 -0.15 -17.77
N LEU A 154 9.19 -0.69 -18.14
CA LEU A 154 9.62 -1.99 -17.66
C LEU A 154 10.00 -1.87 -16.18
N CYS A 155 9.32 -2.59 -15.33
CA CYS A 155 9.51 -2.59 -13.89
C CYS A 155 9.96 -3.95 -13.37
N ARG A 156 10.42 -3.98 -12.13
CA ARG A 156 10.72 -5.18 -11.34
C ARG A 156 9.96 -5.15 -10.02
N VAL A 157 9.59 -6.31 -9.51
CA VAL A 157 8.92 -6.38 -8.20
C VAL A 157 9.94 -6.10 -7.09
N LEU A 158 9.69 -5.09 -6.27
CA LEU A 158 10.50 -4.75 -5.10
C LEU A 158 9.95 -5.44 -3.85
N TYR A 159 8.67 -5.30 -3.57
CA TYR A 159 7.97 -5.93 -2.45
C TYR A 159 6.69 -6.61 -2.93
N ASN A 160 6.34 -7.71 -2.29
CA ASN A 160 5.03 -8.33 -2.34
C ASN A 160 4.80 -9.09 -1.03
N ASP A 161 4.49 -8.34 0.01
CA ASP A 161 4.22 -8.83 1.36
C ASP A 161 3.10 -8.02 2.03
N ASP A 162 2.67 -8.44 3.21
CA ASP A 162 1.55 -7.78 3.90
C ASP A 162 1.94 -6.43 4.52
N THR A 163 3.22 -6.17 4.74
CA THR A 163 3.73 -4.91 5.30
C THR A 163 3.79 -3.82 4.23
N HIS A 164 4.32 -4.14 3.06
CA HIS A 164 4.59 -3.18 1.99
C HIS A 164 3.56 -3.20 0.87
N GLY A 165 2.71 -4.25 0.79
CA GLY A 165 1.86 -4.49 -0.37
C GLY A 165 2.65 -4.92 -1.60
N ILE A 166 2.10 -4.71 -2.79
CA ILE A 166 2.78 -4.98 -4.05
C ILE A 166 3.45 -3.69 -4.52
N GLN A 167 4.78 -3.62 -4.43
CA GLN A 167 5.54 -2.49 -4.93
C GLN A 167 6.45 -2.92 -6.08
N ILE A 168 6.40 -2.16 -7.17
CA ILE A 168 7.27 -2.34 -8.34
C ILE A 168 8.14 -1.10 -8.54
N ILE A 169 9.37 -1.29 -8.98
CA ILE A 169 10.34 -0.24 -9.29
C ILE A 169 10.72 -0.32 -10.76
N SER A 170 10.96 0.82 -11.42
CA SER A 170 11.49 0.78 -12.79
C SER A 170 12.76 -0.08 -12.86
N ALA A 171 12.84 -0.95 -13.87
CA ALA A 171 13.96 -1.86 -14.05
C ALA A 171 15.25 -1.12 -14.32
N ASP A 172 15.16 0.05 -14.95
CA ASP A 172 16.28 0.90 -15.31
C ASP A 172 15.95 2.38 -15.06
N ASN A 173 16.86 3.27 -15.36
CA ASN A 173 16.71 4.71 -15.35
C ASN A 173 15.60 5.15 -16.32
N VAL A 174 14.64 5.93 -15.84
CA VAL A 174 13.59 6.54 -16.67
C VAL A 174 13.88 8.00 -17.04
N GLY A 175 15.06 8.48 -16.74
CA GLY A 175 15.55 9.84 -16.99
C GLY A 175 16.34 10.35 -15.79
N ASN A 176 17.25 11.30 -16.01
CA ASN A 176 17.98 11.91 -14.92
C ASN A 176 17.18 13.04 -14.28
N VAL A 177 17.39 13.26 -12.99
CA VAL A 177 16.88 14.41 -12.27
C VAL A 177 18.08 15.15 -11.69
N THR A 178 18.20 16.42 -12.06
CA THR A 178 19.17 17.34 -11.48
C THR A 178 18.55 18.02 -10.28
N LEU A 179 19.17 17.91 -9.13
CA LEU A 179 18.77 18.62 -7.92
C LEU A 179 19.68 19.82 -7.69
N GLY A 180 19.22 20.79 -6.96
CA GLY A 180 20.01 22.00 -6.61
C GLY A 180 19.60 23.19 -7.43
N ASN A 181 20.07 23.35 -8.61
CA ASN A 181 19.94 24.57 -9.42
C ASN A 181 18.46 24.95 -9.75
N GLY A 182 17.91 25.91 -9.02
CA GLY A 182 16.58 26.49 -9.27
C GLY A 182 15.37 25.71 -8.73
N ASP A 183 15.37 24.38 -8.84
CA ASP A 183 14.23 23.55 -8.42
C ASP A 183 14.26 23.24 -6.92
N THR A 184 15.43 23.14 -6.33
CA THR A 184 15.62 22.80 -4.91
C THR A 184 16.25 23.93 -4.12
N LEU A 185 17.14 24.72 -4.71
CA LEU A 185 17.67 25.92 -4.07
C LEU A 185 16.78 27.13 -4.35
N VAL A 186 16.53 27.92 -3.32
CA VAL A 186 15.81 29.20 -3.45
C VAL A 186 16.83 30.27 -3.85
N GLY A 187 16.86 30.60 -5.13
CA GLY A 187 17.83 31.57 -5.69
C GLY A 187 18.95 30.90 -6.49
N ASN A 188 19.81 31.68 -7.10
CA ASN A 188 20.94 31.21 -7.89
C ASN A 188 21.90 30.38 -7.08
N ALA A 189 22.63 29.53 -7.80
CA ALA A 189 23.53 28.50 -7.28
C ALA A 189 24.61 28.98 -6.30
N ASP A 190 24.89 30.26 -6.25
CA ASP A 190 25.90 30.85 -5.37
C ASP A 190 25.24 31.78 -4.37
N PHE A 191 25.00 31.26 -3.16
CA PHE A 191 24.66 32.10 -2.03
C PHE A 191 25.96 32.70 -1.49
N GLU A 192 26.41 33.80 -2.06
CA GLU A 192 27.52 34.54 -1.47
C GLU A 192 27.01 35.28 -0.23
N TYR A 193 27.74 35.10 0.87
CA TYR A 193 27.53 35.89 2.07
C TYR A 193 28.02 37.32 1.82
N ASP A 194 27.08 38.21 1.58
CA ASP A 194 27.37 39.63 1.37
C ASP A 194 27.33 40.50 2.64
N GLY A 195 27.18 39.82 3.80
CA GLY A 195 27.03 40.48 5.10
C GLY A 195 25.65 41.00 5.42
N SER A 196 24.69 40.88 4.50
CA SER A 196 23.30 41.33 4.66
C SER A 196 22.39 40.23 5.18
N VAL A 197 22.76 38.95 4.96
CA VAL A 197 22.00 37.77 5.40
C VAL A 197 22.65 37.19 6.64
N THR A 198 21.87 36.88 7.66
CA THR A 198 22.40 36.27 8.86
C THR A 198 22.74 34.80 8.65
N ILE A 199 23.73 34.27 9.37
CA ILE A 199 24.09 32.84 9.35
C ILE A 199 22.86 31.94 9.58
N ASN A 200 21.95 32.33 10.46
CA ASN A 200 20.71 31.63 10.69
C ASN A 200 19.83 31.52 9.45
N ASP A 201 19.77 32.56 8.65
CA ASP A 201 18.96 32.58 7.44
C ASP A 201 19.58 31.68 6.37
N ASN A 202 20.93 31.66 6.26
CA ASN A 202 21.63 30.77 5.32
C ASN A 202 21.44 29.28 5.69
N PHE A 203 21.52 28.91 6.96
CA PHE A 203 21.20 27.57 7.40
C PHE A 203 19.73 27.20 7.13
N LYS A 204 18.82 28.13 7.35
CA LYS A 204 17.40 27.93 7.06
C LYS A 204 17.14 27.72 5.57
N LEU A 205 17.83 28.48 4.71
CA LEU A 205 17.77 28.30 3.26
C LEU A 205 18.30 26.92 2.85
N ALA A 206 19.47 26.52 3.36
CA ALA A 206 20.06 25.23 3.07
C ALA A 206 19.14 24.06 3.51
N ALA A 207 18.61 24.12 4.73
CA ALA A 207 17.66 23.14 5.25
C ALA A 207 16.35 23.09 4.41
N THR A 208 15.88 24.25 3.97
CA THR A 208 14.70 24.33 3.10
C THR A 208 14.99 23.68 1.76
N SER A 209 16.17 23.91 1.19
CA SER A 209 16.58 23.36 -0.10
C SER A 209 16.64 21.84 -0.09
N TYR A 210 17.31 21.23 0.89
CA TYR A 210 17.41 19.76 0.94
C TYR A 210 16.07 19.08 1.27
N ASN A 211 15.17 19.75 2.01
CA ASN A 211 13.81 19.28 2.19
C ASN A 211 13.00 19.32 0.89
N LYS A 212 13.17 20.39 0.13
CA LYS A 212 12.52 20.56 -1.18
C LYS A 212 13.01 19.52 -2.19
N ALA A 213 14.26 19.08 -2.13
CA ALA A 213 14.81 18.05 -3.00
C ALA A 213 14.05 16.72 -2.91
N VAL A 214 13.76 16.23 -1.68
CA VAL A 214 12.96 15.04 -1.47
C VAL A 214 11.53 15.20 -2.04
N THR A 215 10.94 16.38 -1.83
CA THR A 215 9.63 16.71 -2.41
C THR A 215 9.65 16.70 -3.94
N THR A 216 10.70 17.26 -4.54
CA THR A 216 10.89 17.30 -6.00
C THR A 216 10.98 15.89 -6.57
N LEU A 217 11.78 14.99 -5.97
CA LEU A 217 11.89 13.60 -6.38
C LEU A 217 10.55 12.87 -6.30
N ASN A 218 9.82 13.02 -5.20
CA ASN A 218 8.51 12.40 -5.03
C ASN A 218 7.45 12.96 -5.97
N ASN A 219 7.46 14.26 -6.24
CA ASN A 219 6.57 14.87 -7.22
C ASN A 219 6.90 14.38 -8.64
N LYS A 220 8.17 14.20 -8.97
CA LYS A 220 8.58 13.59 -10.23
C LYS A 220 8.05 12.16 -10.35
N ALA A 221 8.14 11.34 -9.30
CA ALA A 221 7.58 9.99 -9.28
C ALA A 221 6.08 9.99 -9.59
N LYS A 222 5.34 10.92 -9.00
CA LYS A 222 3.88 11.04 -9.21
C LYS A 222 3.50 11.35 -10.65
N THR A 223 4.39 11.92 -11.46
CA THR A 223 4.10 12.16 -12.89
C THR A 223 3.99 10.88 -13.71
N TYR A 224 4.55 9.77 -13.23
CA TYR A 224 4.46 8.45 -13.87
C TYR A 224 3.29 7.61 -13.38
N LYS A 225 2.57 8.09 -12.36
CA LYS A 225 1.41 7.40 -11.79
C LYS A 225 0.26 7.38 -12.78
N ASN A 226 -0.41 6.24 -12.91
CA ASN A 226 -1.71 6.11 -13.56
C ASN A 226 -2.81 5.78 -12.54
N SER A 227 -4.04 5.56 -13.01
CA SER A 227 -5.20 5.26 -12.16
C SER A 227 -5.08 3.93 -11.40
N THR A 228 -4.23 3.00 -11.86
CA THR A 228 -4.05 1.69 -11.23
C THR A 228 -3.15 1.76 -9.99
N ALA A 229 -2.13 2.64 -9.96
CA ALA A 229 -1.28 2.78 -8.79
C ALA A 229 -1.99 3.49 -7.65
N LEU A 230 -1.86 2.98 -6.42
CA LEU A 230 -2.34 3.66 -5.22
C LEU A 230 -1.47 4.88 -4.90
N ASP A 231 -0.16 4.73 -5.03
CA ASP A 231 0.83 5.80 -4.83
C ASP A 231 2.04 5.59 -5.75
N ALA A 232 2.84 6.66 -5.91
CA ALA A 232 4.11 6.64 -6.59
C ALA A 232 5.11 7.51 -5.81
N ARG A 233 6.30 6.95 -5.57
CA ARG A 233 7.38 7.60 -4.81
C ARG A 233 8.73 7.37 -5.47
N CYS A 234 9.71 8.16 -5.13
CA CYS A 234 11.10 7.82 -5.35
C CYS A 234 11.56 6.78 -4.32
N LEU A 235 12.50 5.92 -4.67
CA LEU A 235 13.09 4.94 -3.75
C LEU A 235 13.60 5.63 -2.48
N GLY A 236 13.42 5.01 -1.32
CA GLY A 236 13.84 5.57 -0.04
C GLY A 236 13.03 6.79 0.41
N SER A 237 11.84 6.98 -0.10
CA SER A 237 10.99 8.13 0.20
C SER A 237 10.68 8.24 1.69
N ASP A 238 11.19 9.27 2.32
CA ASP A 238 10.86 9.67 3.67
C ASP A 238 9.81 10.79 3.67
N PRO A 239 8.92 10.83 4.67
CA PRO A 239 7.96 11.91 4.76
C PRO A 239 8.69 13.24 4.99
N VAL A 240 8.33 14.25 4.20
CA VAL A 240 8.77 15.63 4.47
C VAL A 240 8.00 16.12 5.69
N PRO A 241 8.65 16.65 6.73
CA PRO A 241 7.93 17.15 7.89
C PRO A 241 7.10 18.36 7.56
N THR A 242 5.98 18.45 8.24
CA THR A 242 4.97 19.51 8.04
C THR A 242 5.44 20.89 8.47
N ASN A 243 6.48 21.01 9.29
CA ASN A 243 7.00 22.28 9.78
C ASN A 243 8.31 22.75 9.12
N GLY A 244 8.75 22.09 8.06
CA GLY A 244 9.83 22.56 7.17
C GLY A 244 11.25 22.55 7.75
N VAL A 245 11.43 22.25 9.04
CA VAL A 245 12.74 22.17 9.69
C VAL A 245 12.83 20.87 10.47
N PHE A 246 13.79 20.04 10.12
CA PHE A 246 14.09 18.84 10.90
C PHE A 246 15.02 19.16 12.03
N ALA A 247 14.60 18.72 13.24
CA ALA A 247 15.50 18.54 14.33
C ALA A 247 16.11 17.15 14.20
N GLU A 248 17.24 17.02 13.54
CA GLU A 248 17.93 15.75 13.35
C GLU A 248 19.30 15.82 13.98
N ASP A 249 19.79 14.68 14.49
CA ASP A 249 21.12 14.65 15.09
C ASP A 249 22.14 14.95 14.00
N VAL A 250 22.77 16.09 14.12
CA VAL A 250 24.00 16.36 13.40
C VAL A 250 24.97 15.33 13.92
N ALA A 251 25.23 14.31 13.09
CA ALA A 251 26.00 13.14 13.49
C ALA A 251 27.33 13.58 14.09
N GLY A 252 27.39 13.54 15.39
CA GLY A 252 28.52 13.31 16.29
C GLY A 252 29.86 14.00 16.10
N TYR A 253 30.01 14.99 15.23
CA TYR A 253 31.30 15.64 15.04
C TYR A 253 31.31 17.08 15.52
N TRP A 254 32.20 17.35 16.46
CA TRP A 254 32.56 18.66 16.96
C TRP A 254 33.21 19.48 15.85
N SER A 255 32.41 20.12 15.02
CA SER A 255 32.92 21.02 13.99
C SER A 255 32.77 22.47 14.45
N ARG A 256 33.54 23.37 13.88
CA ARG A 256 33.31 24.81 14.06
C ARG A 256 31.86 25.19 13.67
N SER A 257 31.34 24.56 12.66
CA SER A 257 29.94 24.77 12.23
C SER A 257 28.96 24.28 13.28
N TYR A 258 29.18 23.17 14.00
CA TYR A 258 28.35 22.74 15.10
C TYR A 258 28.31 23.72 16.27
N GLU A 259 29.52 24.23 16.67
CA GLU A 259 29.58 25.28 17.70
C GLU A 259 28.93 26.60 17.24
N TYR A 260 29.02 26.87 15.94
CA TYR A 260 28.33 28.00 15.33
C TYR A 260 26.81 27.79 15.32
N LEU A 261 26.34 26.60 14.97
CA LEU A 261 24.93 26.23 15.05
C LEU A 261 24.39 26.41 16.45
N LYS A 262 25.09 25.92 17.46
CA LYS A 262 24.73 26.14 18.89
C LYS A 262 24.68 27.61 19.27
N LYS A 263 25.68 28.37 18.87
CA LYS A 263 25.76 29.80 19.20
C LYS A 263 24.59 30.61 18.65
N TYR A 264 24.04 30.20 17.50
CA TYR A 264 22.92 30.88 16.85
C TYR A 264 21.57 30.17 17.04
N GLY A 265 21.46 29.24 18.00
CA GLY A 265 20.21 28.62 18.38
C GLY A 265 19.72 27.46 17.51
N TRP A 266 20.61 26.90 16.67
CA TRP A 266 20.32 25.75 15.80
C TRP A 266 20.67 24.41 16.45
N ASN A 267 20.88 24.39 17.72
CA ASN A 267 21.38 23.33 18.56
C ASN A 267 20.43 22.17 18.55
N ASP A 268 20.08 21.34 18.03
CA ASP A 268 19.20 20.16 18.10
C ASP A 268 18.13 20.06 17.02
N LYS A 269 18.20 20.90 15.98
CA LYS A 269 17.15 20.92 14.96
C LYS A 269 17.52 20.22 13.64
N PHE A 270 18.74 19.69 13.52
CA PHE A 270 19.21 18.98 12.33
C PHE A 270 19.56 17.55 12.73
N LYS A 271 18.66 16.65 12.49
CA LYS A 271 18.86 15.21 12.68
C LYS A 271 18.65 14.50 11.37
N THR A 272 19.48 13.52 11.08
CA THR A 272 19.24 12.56 10.02
C THR A 272 18.53 11.34 10.60
N SER A 273 17.22 11.38 10.71
CA SER A 273 16.42 10.22 11.13
C SER A 273 15.96 9.35 9.96
N ASP A 274 16.36 9.71 8.75
CA ASP A 274 15.96 9.02 7.53
C ASP A 274 16.57 7.62 7.48
N THR A 275 15.81 6.63 8.00
CA THR A 275 16.29 5.23 8.05
C THR A 275 15.57 4.33 7.07
N LYS A 276 14.42 4.74 6.51
CA LYS A 276 13.61 3.93 5.60
C LYS A 276 14.37 3.51 4.33
N TYR A 277 15.26 4.37 3.83
CA TYR A 277 16.09 4.04 2.68
C TYR A 277 16.95 2.79 2.89
N LYS A 278 17.37 2.49 4.14
CA LYS A 278 18.20 1.31 4.46
C LYS A 278 17.45 0.02 4.12
N GLU A 279 16.17 -0.07 4.42
CA GLU A 279 15.35 -1.21 4.09
C GLU A 279 15.20 -1.35 2.57
N ASP A 280 14.85 -0.27 1.88
CA ASP A 280 14.70 -0.26 0.43
C ASP A 280 16.01 -0.65 -0.28
N VAL A 281 17.15 -0.11 0.15
CA VAL A 281 18.46 -0.44 -0.44
C VAL A 281 18.87 -1.89 -0.15
N ALA A 282 18.63 -2.37 1.07
CA ALA A 282 18.89 -3.77 1.40
C ALA A 282 18.03 -4.73 0.55
N LYS A 283 16.76 -4.39 0.35
CA LYS A 283 15.86 -5.16 -0.52
C LYS A 283 16.32 -5.15 -1.97
N LEU A 284 16.66 -3.97 -2.49
CA LEU A 284 17.18 -3.78 -3.84
C LEU A 284 18.42 -4.63 -4.09
N ASN A 285 19.38 -4.59 -3.16
CA ASN A 285 20.61 -5.38 -3.22
C ASN A 285 20.34 -6.88 -3.17
N SER A 286 19.47 -7.33 -2.28
CA SER A 286 19.13 -8.75 -2.12
C SER A 286 18.52 -9.35 -3.39
N LEU A 287 17.82 -8.56 -4.17
CA LEU A 287 17.18 -8.97 -5.41
C LEU A 287 18.04 -8.73 -6.66
N GLY A 288 19.20 -8.08 -6.51
CA GLY A 288 20.07 -7.72 -7.64
C GLY A 288 19.40 -6.70 -8.58
N LEU A 289 18.74 -5.69 -8.01
CA LEU A 289 18.01 -4.65 -8.74
C LEU A 289 18.80 -3.35 -8.91
N ASN A 290 20.11 -3.33 -8.60
CA ASN A 290 20.96 -2.19 -8.88
C ASN A 290 21.11 -1.98 -10.38
N ILE A 291 21.23 -0.74 -10.81
CA ILE A 291 21.47 -0.35 -12.20
C ILE A 291 22.92 0.12 -12.36
N SER A 292 23.37 0.31 -13.60
CA SER A 292 24.74 0.65 -13.91
C SER A 292 25.18 2.09 -13.55
N THR A 293 24.24 2.90 -13.11
CA THR A 293 24.44 4.31 -12.75
C THR A 293 23.90 4.59 -11.35
N ASP A 294 24.43 5.62 -10.69
CA ASP A 294 23.89 6.08 -9.42
C ASP A 294 22.46 6.56 -9.58
N SER A 295 21.58 6.19 -8.67
CA SER A 295 20.16 6.54 -8.68
C SER A 295 19.73 7.20 -7.39
N TRP A 296 18.84 8.19 -7.51
CA TRP A 296 18.34 8.94 -6.37
C TRP A 296 17.60 8.09 -5.35
N LEU A 297 17.88 8.38 -4.09
CA LEU A 297 17.03 8.04 -2.95
C LEU A 297 16.37 9.32 -2.45
N ALA A 298 15.05 9.30 -2.23
CA ALA A 298 14.37 10.43 -1.60
C ALA A 298 14.63 10.42 -0.08
N SER A 299 15.89 10.49 0.29
CA SER A 299 16.37 10.44 1.66
C SER A 299 17.40 11.54 1.86
N ARG A 300 17.34 12.21 2.99
CA ARG A 300 18.18 13.35 3.34
C ARG A 300 19.32 12.92 4.23
N TYR A 301 20.40 13.67 4.13
CA TYR A 301 21.53 13.52 5.01
C TYR A 301 22.12 14.88 5.36
N VAL A 302 22.40 15.09 6.63
CA VAL A 302 23.12 16.26 7.13
C VAL A 302 24.34 15.80 7.89
N SER A 303 25.49 16.35 7.55
CA SER A 303 26.72 16.09 8.25
C SER A 303 27.48 17.39 8.57
N SER A 304 28.16 17.44 9.70
CA SER A 304 29.00 18.55 10.08
C SER A 304 30.44 18.11 10.18
N TYR A 305 31.32 18.84 9.50
CA TYR A 305 32.76 18.67 9.53
C TYR A 305 33.43 19.82 10.29
N SER A 306 34.75 19.75 10.43
CA SER A 306 35.49 20.80 11.13
C SER A 306 35.41 22.18 10.46
N SER A 307 35.08 22.23 9.18
CA SER A 307 35.09 23.45 8.36
C SER A 307 33.72 23.78 7.73
N TYR A 308 32.75 22.85 7.65
CA TYR A 308 31.49 23.12 7.02
C TYR A 308 30.39 22.13 7.47
N THR A 309 29.13 22.46 7.21
CA THR A 309 27.98 21.57 7.37
C THR A 309 27.35 21.30 6.02
N CYS A 310 27.21 20.03 5.65
CA CYS A 310 26.59 19.58 4.41
C CYS A 310 25.10 19.32 4.57
N PHE A 311 24.36 19.65 3.54
CA PHE A 311 22.95 19.30 3.34
C PHE A 311 22.85 18.51 2.03
N ASP A 312 22.62 17.21 2.15
CA ASP A 312 22.79 16.25 1.07
C ASP A 312 21.51 15.46 0.81
N VAL A 313 21.43 14.86 -0.38
CA VAL A 313 20.41 13.85 -0.71
C VAL A 313 21.16 12.57 -1.06
N ARG A 314 20.66 11.44 -0.57
CA ARG A 314 21.29 10.16 -0.82
C ARG A 314 21.03 9.64 -2.22
N SER A 315 22.00 8.91 -2.73
CA SER A 315 21.89 8.06 -3.90
C SER A 315 22.30 6.63 -3.57
N VAL A 316 21.96 5.70 -4.43
CA VAL A 316 22.48 4.33 -4.40
C VAL A 316 23.33 4.10 -5.64
N SER A 317 24.55 3.61 -5.44
CA SER A 317 25.49 3.32 -6.52
C SER A 317 25.14 2.01 -7.24
N SER A 318 25.82 1.76 -8.36
CA SER A 318 25.71 0.49 -9.10
C SER A 318 26.15 -0.72 -8.27
N SER A 319 27.04 -0.55 -7.29
CA SER A 319 27.45 -1.59 -6.34
C SER A 319 26.43 -1.82 -5.22
N GLY A 320 25.45 -0.95 -5.07
CA GLY A 320 24.46 -1.00 -4.00
C GLY A 320 24.84 -0.24 -2.73
N ASP A 321 25.95 0.50 -2.77
CA ASP A 321 26.36 1.36 -1.66
C ASP A 321 25.57 2.66 -1.68
N THR A 322 25.35 3.22 -0.50
CA THR A 322 24.69 4.53 -0.36
C THR A 322 25.73 5.63 -0.44
N ASN A 323 25.51 6.59 -1.32
CA ASN A 323 26.30 7.81 -1.44
C ASN A 323 25.50 9.02 -0.96
N ASP A 324 26.20 10.06 -0.54
CA ASP A 324 25.65 11.35 -0.16
C ASP A 324 26.01 12.37 -1.25
N GLU A 325 24.99 12.95 -1.88
CA GLU A 325 25.14 13.90 -2.98
C GLU A 325 24.94 15.31 -2.46
N TYR A 326 26.00 16.11 -2.51
CA TYR A 326 25.98 17.48 -2.00
C TYR A 326 24.97 18.34 -2.76
N LEU A 327 23.99 18.91 -2.05
CA LEU A 327 23.16 19.99 -2.56
C LEU A 327 23.76 21.35 -2.19
N CYS A 328 24.13 21.49 -0.93
CA CYS A 328 24.78 22.69 -0.43
C CYS A 328 25.57 22.40 0.83
N TYR A 329 26.57 23.24 1.12
CA TYR A 329 27.19 23.28 2.42
C TYR A 329 27.29 24.71 2.93
N VAL A 330 27.35 24.87 4.22
CA VAL A 330 27.45 26.12 4.93
C VAL A 330 28.74 26.17 5.67
N ASP A 331 29.56 27.17 5.38
CA ASP A 331 30.85 27.41 6.01
C ASP A 331 30.69 28.09 7.38
N PRO A 332 31.77 28.10 8.20
CA PRO A 332 31.72 28.72 9.53
C PRO A 332 31.47 30.23 9.53
N ASP A 333 31.74 30.91 8.45
CA ASP A 333 31.44 32.33 8.27
C ASP A 333 30.01 32.59 7.83
N GLY A 334 29.28 31.52 7.49
CA GLY A 334 27.89 31.56 7.04
C GLY A 334 27.74 31.60 5.52
N SER A 335 28.82 31.57 4.76
CA SER A 335 28.73 31.44 3.31
C SER A 335 28.14 30.08 2.91
N VAL A 336 27.45 30.01 1.79
CA VAL A 336 26.80 28.80 1.29
C VAL A 336 27.33 28.48 -0.11
N SER A 337 27.88 27.29 -0.27
CA SER A 337 28.18 26.74 -1.57
C SER A 337 27.11 25.76 -2.01
N SER A 338 26.76 25.78 -3.28
CA SER A 338 25.70 24.96 -3.85
C SER A 338 26.18 24.09 -5.01
N TYR A 339 25.54 22.97 -5.20
CA TYR A 339 25.85 21.96 -6.22
C TYR A 339 24.59 21.57 -6.98
N SER A 340 24.77 21.00 -8.16
CA SER A 340 23.70 20.54 -9.01
C SER A 340 23.90 19.09 -9.45
N PRO A 341 23.90 18.13 -8.50
CA PRO A 341 24.10 16.72 -8.82
C PRO A 341 22.93 16.20 -9.67
N SER A 342 23.26 15.27 -10.59
CA SER A 342 22.29 14.72 -11.54
C SER A 342 22.44 13.21 -11.61
N ASN A 343 21.50 12.49 -11.03
CA ASN A 343 21.49 11.04 -10.98
C ASN A 343 20.27 10.44 -11.65
N ALA A 344 20.33 9.15 -11.93
CA ALA A 344 19.24 8.39 -12.48
C ALA A 344 17.99 8.44 -11.56
N PHE A 345 16.85 8.44 -12.19
CA PHE A 345 15.56 8.46 -11.47
C PHE A 345 14.81 7.15 -11.68
N ARG A 346 14.34 6.55 -10.60
CA ARG A 346 13.62 5.28 -10.58
C ARG A 346 12.35 5.38 -9.73
N PRO A 347 11.17 5.53 -10.35
CA PRO A 347 9.91 5.55 -9.62
C PRO A 347 9.57 4.17 -9.05
N VAL A 348 8.97 4.19 -7.88
CA VAL A 348 8.35 3.03 -7.21
C VAL A 348 6.86 3.23 -7.17
N PHE A 349 6.09 2.21 -7.57
CA PHE A 349 4.63 2.25 -7.60
C PHE A 349 4.06 1.24 -6.62
N LEU A 350 3.09 1.68 -5.82
CA LEU A 350 2.29 0.82 -4.97
C LEU A 350 1.05 0.39 -5.75
N LEU A 351 0.90 -0.91 -5.98
CA LEU A 351 -0.23 -1.49 -6.70
C LEU A 351 -1.31 -2.00 -5.74
N PRO A 352 -2.59 -2.00 -6.14
CA PRO A 352 -3.65 -2.64 -5.38
C PRO A 352 -3.43 -4.15 -5.27
N SER A 353 -3.86 -4.75 -4.16
CA SER A 353 -3.75 -6.20 -3.95
C SER A 353 -4.57 -7.03 -4.96
N GLY A 354 -5.65 -6.46 -5.47
CA GLY A 354 -6.55 -7.09 -6.44
C GLY A 354 -6.19 -6.83 -7.90
N VAL A 355 -5.02 -6.25 -8.20
CA VAL A 355 -4.58 -6.04 -9.58
C VAL A 355 -4.38 -7.40 -10.27
N ILE A 356 -4.80 -7.50 -11.52
CA ILE A 356 -4.74 -8.73 -12.31
C ILE A 356 -3.66 -8.67 -13.37
N ILE A 357 -3.23 -9.85 -13.81
CA ILE A 357 -2.27 -10.01 -14.91
C ILE A 357 -3.03 -10.46 -16.14
N SER A 358 -2.91 -9.70 -17.21
CA SER A 358 -3.53 -9.99 -18.51
C SER A 358 -2.63 -10.79 -19.45
N GLY A 359 -1.32 -10.87 -19.18
CA GLY A 359 -0.37 -11.62 -20.00
C GLY A 359 1.06 -11.58 -19.48
N GLY A 360 1.96 -12.24 -20.22
CA GLY A 360 3.38 -12.34 -19.90
C GLY A 360 3.73 -13.55 -19.04
N ASP A 361 5.04 -13.79 -18.90
CA ASP A 361 5.63 -14.87 -18.08
C ASP A 361 6.62 -14.34 -17.02
N GLY A 362 6.77 -13.02 -16.94
CA GLY A 362 7.65 -12.35 -15.99
C GLY A 362 9.12 -12.29 -16.39
N SER A 363 9.47 -12.71 -17.62
CA SER A 363 10.80 -12.48 -18.19
C SER A 363 10.96 -11.04 -18.69
N SER A 364 12.19 -10.63 -19.00
CA SER A 364 12.47 -9.30 -19.58
C SER A 364 11.89 -9.15 -20.98
N GLU A 365 11.84 -10.25 -21.75
CA GLU A 365 11.34 -10.31 -23.12
C GLU A 365 9.80 -10.39 -23.16
N ASN A 366 9.18 -10.94 -22.12
CA ASN A 366 7.75 -11.11 -22.00
C ASN A 366 7.26 -10.78 -20.57
N PRO A 367 7.37 -9.50 -20.14
CA PRO A 367 7.02 -9.08 -18.80
C PRO A 367 5.53 -9.28 -18.52
N TYR A 368 5.17 -9.49 -17.26
CA TYR A 368 3.77 -9.49 -16.87
C TYR A 368 3.13 -8.14 -17.20
N VAL A 369 1.97 -8.20 -17.86
CA VAL A 369 1.14 -7.02 -18.16
C VAL A 369 0.05 -6.95 -17.11
N ILE A 370 -0.07 -5.82 -16.44
CA ILE A 370 -1.06 -5.59 -15.37
C ILE A 370 -2.18 -4.65 -15.83
N GLU A 371 -3.40 -4.95 -15.37
CA GLU A 371 -4.63 -4.19 -15.63
C GLU A 371 -5.17 -3.55 -14.35
#